data_5efb26caa3b61a10f63675382615419b
#
_entry.id   5efb26caa3b61a10f63675382615419b
#
_cell.length_a   1.000
_cell.length_b   1.000
_cell.length_c   1.000
_cell.angle_alpha   90.00
_cell.angle_beta   90.00
_cell.angle_gamma   90.00
#
_symmetry.space_group_name_H-M   'P 1'
#
loop_
_entity.id
_entity.type
_entity.pdbx_description
1 polymer ?
#
loop_
_entity_poly.entity_id
_entity_poly.type
_entity_poly.pdbx_seq_one_letter_code
_entity_poly.pdbx_strand_id
1 'polypeptide(L)'
;MKKLLSPWFALVTLLILIGIRVSDPSFVESVRLRYFDTLITSKPVVQSKQVHVVNIDDKSIERLGQFPFPRTQYANIIEDLYARGAGLVVFNLFMPDSDRFGKDSGLADTLTRHPVVLPQVATSDKQKPGAFRPGVSEIGGKASDFAVNYPGIQANISSFNSKAAGIGVVNVLPEIDGVVRRIPMVVASDGLLYPSITLETLRVAVGDPSFQVKSTAAGIEAVRIPKFAKITTDPVGRIWVDWSTTPIQHSLVDLPKSLDGGIVIVGLTARGLNNPVATSRGGVYPHHLQAAVLDTLTSGTSISRPDWADGAEMLAIVVLSIIIIFLTRWKYAIVPILAIIGSIYY
;
A
#
# COMPACT_ATOMS: atom_id res chain seq x y z
N MET A 1 -0.99 -37.78 -34.66
CA MET A 1 0.05 -37.73 -33.61
C MET A 1 1.46 -37.38 -34.16
N LYS A 2 1.97 -37.92 -35.24
CA LYS A 2 3.33 -37.60 -35.78
C LYS A 2 3.55 -36.12 -36.13
N LYS A 3 2.50 -35.34 -36.54
CA LYS A 3 2.62 -33.94 -36.87
C LYS A 3 2.75 -32.99 -35.64
N LEU A 4 2.20 -33.38 -34.51
CA LEU A 4 2.30 -32.63 -33.22
C LEU A 4 3.70 -32.74 -32.58
N LEU A 5 4.52 -33.71 -33.01
CA LEU A 5 5.91 -33.89 -32.55
C LEU A 5 6.93 -33.31 -33.54
N SER A 6 6.49 -32.46 -34.46
CA SER A 6 7.35 -31.77 -35.41
C SER A 6 8.13 -30.64 -34.74
N PRO A 7 9.43 -30.43 -35.02
CA PRO A 7 10.20 -29.26 -34.56
C PRO A 7 9.56 -27.92 -34.93
N TRP A 8 8.83 -27.85 -36.02
CA TRP A 8 8.09 -26.67 -36.46
C TRP A 8 6.92 -26.34 -35.52
N PHE A 9 6.20 -27.37 -35.03
CA PHE A 9 5.13 -27.18 -34.07
C PHE A 9 5.68 -26.64 -32.75
N ALA A 10 6.81 -27.18 -32.29
CA ALA A 10 7.47 -26.69 -31.09
C ALA A 10 7.99 -25.24 -31.22
N LEU A 11 8.50 -24.86 -32.39
CA LEU A 11 8.89 -23.48 -32.68
C LEU A 11 7.70 -22.53 -32.66
N VAL A 12 6.58 -22.93 -33.28
CA VAL A 12 5.33 -22.13 -33.22
C VAL A 12 4.84 -21.98 -31.81
N THR A 13 4.87 -23.03 -30.99
CA THR A 13 4.48 -22.98 -29.57
C THR A 13 5.38 -22.03 -28.78
N LEU A 14 6.70 -22.07 -29.01
CA LEU A 14 7.65 -21.14 -28.41
C LEU A 14 7.31 -19.67 -28.77
N LEU A 15 7.05 -19.39 -30.02
CA LEU A 15 6.69 -18.05 -30.49
C LEU A 15 5.37 -17.57 -29.85
N ILE A 16 4.40 -18.47 -29.70
CA ILE A 16 3.14 -18.18 -28.99
C ILE A 16 3.40 -17.86 -27.52
N LEU A 17 4.22 -18.66 -26.81
CA LEU A 17 4.55 -18.42 -25.40
C LEU A 17 5.30 -17.10 -25.21
N ILE A 18 6.24 -16.78 -26.09
CA ILE A 18 6.91 -15.47 -26.07
C ILE A 18 5.90 -14.35 -26.34
N GLY A 19 5.01 -14.51 -27.30
CA GLY A 19 3.94 -13.55 -27.58
C GLY A 19 3.02 -13.31 -26.40
N ILE A 20 2.58 -14.37 -25.70
CA ILE A 20 1.79 -14.30 -24.48
C ILE A 20 2.57 -13.56 -23.38
N ARG A 21 3.87 -13.87 -23.21
CA ARG A 21 4.68 -13.23 -22.18
C ARG A 21 4.92 -11.74 -22.45
N VAL A 22 5.10 -11.36 -23.71
CA VAL A 22 5.31 -9.96 -24.11
C VAL A 22 4.01 -9.16 -24.04
N SER A 23 2.88 -9.75 -24.46
CA SER A 23 1.58 -9.07 -24.43
C SER A 23 0.96 -9.00 -23.03
N ASP A 24 1.44 -9.83 -22.10
CA ASP A 24 1.00 -9.96 -20.68
C ASP A 24 -0.54 -9.84 -20.53
N PRO A 25 -1.32 -10.73 -21.16
CA PRO A 25 -2.77 -10.61 -21.19
C PRO A 25 -3.34 -10.70 -19.75
N SER A 26 -4.39 -9.96 -19.47
CA SER A 26 -5.00 -9.81 -18.15
C SER A 26 -5.34 -11.13 -17.43
N PHE A 27 -5.67 -12.16 -18.21
CA PHE A 27 -5.89 -13.51 -17.67
C PHE A 27 -4.60 -14.09 -17.03
N VAL A 28 -3.47 -13.98 -17.74
CA VAL A 28 -2.17 -14.47 -17.24
C VAL A 28 -1.74 -13.68 -16.01
N GLU A 29 -1.91 -12.36 -16.05
CA GLU A 29 -1.65 -11.51 -14.90
C GLU A 29 -2.50 -11.92 -13.69
N SER A 30 -3.80 -12.17 -13.87
CA SER A 30 -4.68 -12.61 -12.78
C SER A 30 -4.25 -13.93 -12.16
N VAL A 31 -3.79 -14.91 -12.95
CA VAL A 31 -3.26 -16.19 -12.45
C VAL A 31 -1.98 -15.96 -11.68
N ARG A 32 -1.05 -15.15 -12.21
CA ARG A 32 0.20 -14.78 -11.54
C ARG A 32 -0.04 -14.11 -10.20
N LEU A 33 -0.99 -13.17 -10.13
CA LEU A 33 -1.35 -12.47 -8.90
C LEU A 33 -1.94 -13.42 -7.84
N ARG A 34 -2.81 -14.35 -8.24
CA ARG A 34 -3.35 -15.37 -7.32
C ARG A 34 -2.28 -16.32 -6.79
N TYR A 35 -1.34 -16.73 -7.64
CA TYR A 35 -0.21 -17.53 -7.20
C TYR A 35 0.67 -16.77 -6.21
N PHE A 36 0.93 -15.49 -6.47
CA PHE A 36 1.61 -14.60 -5.53
C PHE A 36 0.88 -14.51 -4.19
N ASP A 37 -0.46 -14.38 -4.19
CA ASP A 37 -1.25 -14.37 -2.96
C ASP A 37 -1.06 -15.65 -2.14
N THR A 38 -1.05 -16.81 -2.80
CA THR A 38 -0.82 -18.09 -2.13
C THR A 38 0.56 -18.12 -1.45
N LEU A 39 1.60 -17.64 -2.14
CA LEU A 39 2.95 -17.59 -1.58
C LEU A 39 3.06 -16.63 -0.40
N ILE A 40 2.50 -15.43 -0.51
CA ILE A 40 2.64 -14.41 0.54
C ILE A 40 1.80 -14.74 1.77
N THR A 41 0.65 -15.38 1.59
CA THR A 41 -0.24 -15.77 2.71
C THR A 41 0.20 -17.06 3.39
N SER A 42 1.06 -17.87 2.76
CA SER A 42 1.65 -19.06 3.38
C SER A 42 2.74 -18.76 4.40
N LYS A 43 3.28 -17.54 4.40
CA LYS A 43 4.26 -17.12 5.39
C LYS A 43 3.67 -17.08 6.81
N PRO A 44 4.43 -17.49 7.84
CA PRO A 44 4.00 -17.37 9.23
C PRO A 44 3.81 -15.88 9.57
N VAL A 45 2.78 -15.60 10.39
CA VAL A 45 2.45 -14.24 10.80
C VAL A 45 3.04 -13.97 12.17
N VAL A 46 3.77 -12.87 12.30
CA VAL A 46 4.35 -12.39 13.55
C VAL A 46 3.65 -11.09 13.95
N GLN A 47 3.41 -10.90 15.25
CA GLN A 47 2.83 -9.67 15.75
C GLN A 47 3.83 -8.52 15.64
N SER A 48 3.36 -7.36 15.15
CA SER A 48 4.15 -6.12 15.14
C SER A 48 4.60 -5.72 16.56
N LYS A 49 5.74 -5.08 16.65
CA LYS A 49 6.26 -4.55 17.92
C LYS A 49 6.07 -3.03 18.06
N GLN A 50 5.77 -2.34 16.98
CA GLN A 50 5.81 -0.87 16.92
C GLN A 50 4.52 -0.24 16.39
N VAL A 51 3.67 -1.02 15.71
CA VAL A 51 2.46 -0.49 15.09
C VAL A 51 1.23 -0.99 15.84
N HIS A 52 0.49 -0.05 16.40
CA HIS A 52 -0.77 -0.27 17.06
C HIS A 52 -1.92 0.24 16.21
N VAL A 53 -3.01 -0.50 16.17
CA VAL A 53 -4.25 -0.08 15.52
C VAL A 53 -5.33 0.07 16.58
N VAL A 54 -5.95 1.23 16.61
CA VAL A 54 -7.06 1.55 17.51
C VAL A 54 -8.33 1.66 16.68
N ASN A 55 -9.25 0.74 16.94
CA ASN A 55 -10.49 0.61 16.21
C ASN A 55 -11.62 1.40 16.90
N ILE A 56 -12.24 2.31 16.16
CA ILE A 56 -13.55 2.84 16.51
C ILE A 56 -14.57 1.80 16.03
N ASP A 57 -14.84 0.85 16.88
CA ASP A 57 -15.71 -0.31 16.63
C ASP A 57 -17.14 -0.11 17.17
N ASP A 58 -17.98 -1.13 17.04
CA ASP A 58 -19.36 -1.08 17.52
C ASP A 58 -19.45 -0.76 19.02
N LYS A 59 -18.52 -1.32 19.83
CA LYS A 59 -18.44 -1.03 21.28
C LYS A 59 -18.12 0.44 21.54
N SER A 60 -17.26 1.02 20.71
CA SER A 60 -16.90 2.44 20.79
C SER A 60 -18.11 3.33 20.51
N ILE A 61 -18.90 2.99 19.49
CA ILE A 61 -20.13 3.73 19.14
C ILE A 61 -21.16 3.60 20.26
N GLU A 62 -21.35 2.39 20.81
CA GLU A 62 -22.29 2.15 21.90
C GLU A 62 -21.93 2.98 23.15
N ARG A 63 -20.62 3.09 23.47
CA ARG A 63 -20.17 3.76 24.69
C ARG A 63 -20.02 5.27 24.53
N LEU A 64 -19.57 5.76 23.38
CA LEU A 64 -19.25 7.17 23.14
C LEU A 64 -20.39 7.94 22.44
N GLY A 65 -21.38 7.24 21.91
CA GLY A 65 -22.52 7.80 21.23
C GLY A 65 -22.41 7.81 19.71
N GLN A 66 -23.30 8.52 19.05
CA GLN A 66 -23.46 8.51 17.59
C GLN A 66 -22.23 9.07 16.85
N PHE A 67 -21.75 8.34 15.87
CA PHE A 67 -20.73 8.80 14.92
C PHE A 67 -21.37 9.65 13.78
N PRO A 68 -20.70 10.69 13.25
CA PRO A 68 -19.39 11.19 13.65
C PRO A 68 -19.39 11.90 15.01
N PHE A 69 -18.35 11.64 15.81
CA PHE A 69 -18.20 12.26 17.10
C PHE A 69 -17.93 13.78 17.00
N PRO A 70 -18.28 14.58 18.02
CA PRO A 70 -17.85 15.96 18.13
C PRO A 70 -16.31 16.07 18.11
N ARG A 71 -15.77 17.18 17.60
CA ARG A 71 -14.31 17.39 17.52
C ARG A 71 -13.62 17.35 18.89
N THR A 72 -14.32 17.75 19.94
CA THR A 72 -13.82 17.59 21.32
C THR A 72 -13.55 16.15 21.70
N GLN A 73 -14.37 15.22 21.23
CA GLN A 73 -14.13 13.79 21.48
C GLN A 73 -12.89 13.28 20.74
N TYR A 74 -12.65 13.74 19.51
CA TYR A 74 -11.42 13.40 18.78
C TYR A 74 -10.19 13.99 19.46
N ALA A 75 -10.28 15.21 20.01
CA ALA A 75 -9.22 15.81 20.81
C ALA A 75 -8.91 14.94 22.04
N ASN A 76 -9.93 14.54 22.81
CA ASN A 76 -9.76 13.69 23.98
C ASN A 76 -9.15 12.33 23.64
N ILE A 77 -9.51 11.72 22.51
CA ILE A 77 -8.93 10.46 22.04
C ILE A 77 -7.43 10.64 21.80
N ILE A 78 -7.01 11.68 21.09
CA ILE A 78 -5.61 11.97 20.83
C ILE A 78 -4.84 12.21 22.13
N GLU A 79 -5.38 13.01 23.05
CA GLU A 79 -4.77 13.26 24.37
C GLU A 79 -4.60 11.96 25.18
N ASP A 80 -5.62 11.07 25.22
CA ASP A 80 -5.52 9.79 25.92
C ASP A 80 -4.46 8.86 25.32
N LEU A 81 -4.35 8.82 23.99
CA LEU A 81 -3.31 8.03 23.31
C LEU A 81 -1.90 8.53 23.67
N TYR A 82 -1.69 9.85 23.71
CA TYR A 82 -0.40 10.41 24.13
C TYR A 82 -0.14 10.23 25.62
N ALA A 83 -1.16 10.35 26.46
CA ALA A 83 -1.05 10.06 27.89
C ALA A 83 -0.66 8.60 28.19
N ARG A 84 -0.98 7.67 27.26
CA ARG A 84 -0.56 6.26 27.30
C ARG A 84 0.78 6.01 26.62
N GLY A 85 1.49 7.04 26.19
CA GLY A 85 2.82 6.92 25.62
C GLY A 85 2.84 6.58 24.14
N ALA A 86 1.85 6.98 23.34
CA ALA A 86 1.96 6.92 21.88
C ALA A 86 3.14 7.78 21.39
N GLY A 87 3.95 7.25 20.48
CA GLY A 87 5.07 7.99 19.88
C GLY A 87 4.62 8.90 18.73
N LEU A 88 3.68 8.43 17.93
CA LEU A 88 3.05 9.18 16.83
C LEU A 88 1.63 8.67 16.62
N VAL A 89 0.69 9.58 16.44
CA VAL A 89 -0.71 9.24 16.13
C VAL A 89 -1.01 9.52 14.66
N VAL A 90 -1.51 8.52 13.95
CA VAL A 90 -2.11 8.63 12.62
C VAL A 90 -3.62 8.60 12.80
N PHE A 91 -4.27 9.73 12.67
CA PHE A 91 -5.70 9.84 12.90
C PHE A 91 -6.43 9.73 11.55
N ASN A 92 -6.71 8.49 11.13
CA ASN A 92 -7.21 8.18 9.79
C ASN A 92 -8.72 8.44 9.65
N LEU A 93 -9.15 9.62 10.05
CA LEU A 93 -10.51 10.13 9.88
C LEU A 93 -10.46 11.44 9.07
N PHE A 94 -11.13 11.43 7.91
CA PHE A 94 -11.16 12.58 7.01
C PHE A 94 -12.19 13.61 7.48
N MET A 95 -11.78 14.88 7.56
CA MET A 95 -12.55 15.98 8.15
C MET A 95 -12.59 17.21 7.23
N PRO A 96 -13.26 17.12 6.07
CA PRO A 96 -13.30 18.22 5.09
C PRO A 96 -14.21 19.37 5.49
N ASP A 97 -15.14 19.13 6.42
CA ASP A 97 -16.15 20.09 6.84
C ASP A 97 -15.96 20.49 8.30
N SER A 98 -16.41 21.71 8.64
CA SER A 98 -16.42 22.19 10.02
C SER A 98 -17.34 21.36 10.91
N ASP A 99 -17.02 21.31 12.19
CA ASP A 99 -17.80 20.58 13.17
C ASP A 99 -19.21 21.20 13.31
N ARG A 100 -20.22 20.35 13.20
CA ARG A 100 -21.63 20.75 13.41
C ARG A 100 -21.90 21.34 14.81
N PHE A 101 -21.01 21.10 15.77
CA PHE A 101 -21.08 21.63 17.12
C PHE A 101 -20.16 22.84 17.35
N GLY A 102 -19.45 23.32 16.31
CA GLY A 102 -18.57 24.48 16.38
C GLY A 102 -17.33 24.31 17.27
N LYS A 103 -16.81 23.08 17.41
CA LYS A 103 -15.71 22.75 18.33
C LYS A 103 -14.37 22.45 17.64
N ASP A 104 -14.18 22.95 16.42
CA ASP A 104 -12.94 22.73 15.66
C ASP A 104 -11.68 23.28 16.34
N SER A 105 -11.78 24.41 17.06
CA SER A 105 -10.63 25.02 17.73
C SER A 105 -9.96 24.11 18.75
N GLY A 106 -10.75 23.37 19.54
CA GLY A 106 -10.20 22.44 20.54
C GLY A 106 -9.36 21.30 19.91
N LEU A 107 -9.81 20.74 18.79
CA LEU A 107 -9.02 19.75 18.06
C LEU A 107 -7.78 20.39 17.42
N ALA A 108 -7.91 21.58 16.82
CA ALA A 108 -6.77 22.29 16.25
C ALA A 108 -5.67 22.58 17.29
N ASP A 109 -6.07 22.94 18.52
CA ASP A 109 -5.13 23.15 19.64
C ASP A 109 -4.43 21.83 20.04
N THR A 110 -5.15 20.71 20.05
CA THR A 110 -4.57 19.39 20.31
C THR A 110 -3.56 19.00 19.21
N LEU A 111 -3.87 19.23 17.95
CA LEU A 111 -2.94 19.01 16.83
C LEU A 111 -1.67 19.88 16.92
N THR A 112 -1.74 21.03 17.59
CA THR A 112 -0.55 21.88 17.84
C THR A 112 0.34 21.32 18.94
N ARG A 113 -0.26 20.69 19.96
CA ARG A 113 0.47 20.12 21.11
C ARG A 113 1.09 18.76 20.81
N HIS A 114 0.46 17.98 19.96
CA HIS A 114 0.84 16.60 19.69
C HIS A 114 1.07 16.38 18.19
N PRO A 115 2.15 15.68 17.78
CA PRO A 115 2.38 15.34 16.39
C PRO A 115 1.33 14.32 15.90
N VAL A 116 0.43 14.77 15.02
CA VAL A 116 -0.61 13.93 14.43
C VAL A 116 -0.52 14.00 12.92
N VAL A 117 -0.60 12.83 12.28
CA VAL A 117 -0.72 12.72 10.82
C VAL A 117 -2.18 12.54 10.45
N LEU A 118 -2.66 13.38 9.53
CA LEU A 118 -4.04 13.38 9.05
C LEU A 118 -4.14 12.84 7.61
N PRO A 119 -5.29 12.28 7.22
CA PRO A 119 -5.55 11.86 5.84
C PRO A 119 -5.89 13.04 4.94
N GLN A 120 -5.59 12.89 3.65
CA GLN A 120 -6.21 13.61 2.55
C GLN A 120 -6.64 12.60 1.49
N VAL A 121 -7.62 12.97 0.66
CA VAL A 121 -8.27 12.04 -0.27
C VAL A 121 -8.08 12.53 -1.70
N ALA A 122 -7.51 11.69 -2.55
CA ALA A 122 -7.47 11.96 -3.99
C ALA A 122 -8.84 11.70 -4.63
N THR A 123 -9.29 12.61 -5.49
CA THR A 123 -10.64 12.63 -6.06
C THR A 123 -10.62 12.62 -7.59
N SER A 124 -11.72 12.17 -8.19
CA SER A 124 -11.96 12.27 -9.64
C SER A 124 -12.36 13.68 -10.07
N ASP A 125 -12.73 14.53 -9.15
CA ASP A 125 -13.16 15.90 -9.43
C ASP A 125 -11.98 16.87 -9.34
N LYS A 126 -11.95 17.88 -10.23
CA LYS A 126 -11.00 18.98 -10.17
C LYS A 126 -11.34 19.87 -8.97
N GLN A 127 -10.92 19.46 -7.80
CA GLN A 127 -10.99 20.32 -6.62
C GLN A 127 -9.69 21.12 -6.49
N LYS A 128 -9.81 22.39 -6.14
CA LYS A 128 -8.64 23.23 -5.85
C LYS A 128 -7.93 22.62 -4.64
N PRO A 129 -6.64 22.30 -4.75
CA PRO A 129 -5.92 21.69 -3.66
C PRO A 129 -5.76 22.69 -2.51
N GLY A 130 -6.51 22.49 -1.43
CA GLY A 130 -6.07 22.91 -0.11
C GLY A 130 -5.05 21.91 0.45
N ALA A 131 -4.52 21.06 -0.42
CA ALA A 131 -3.72 19.92 -0.09
C ALA A 131 -2.34 20.34 0.40
N PHE A 132 -1.98 19.92 1.59
CA PHE A 132 -0.65 20.07 2.13
C PHE A 132 0.29 19.03 1.52
N ARG A 133 1.51 19.44 1.24
CA ARG A 133 2.61 18.54 0.91
C ARG A 133 3.91 19.02 1.57
N PRO A 134 4.75 18.11 2.07
CA PRO A 134 6.10 18.46 2.54
C PRO A 134 7.02 18.80 1.36
N GLY A 135 8.26 19.17 1.65
CA GLY A 135 9.29 19.32 0.64
C GLY A 135 9.50 18.00 -0.13
N VAL A 136 9.53 18.09 -1.46
CA VAL A 136 9.77 16.97 -2.37
C VAL A 136 10.94 17.31 -3.28
N SER A 137 11.90 16.39 -3.41
CA SER A 137 12.98 16.50 -4.39
C SER A 137 12.82 15.38 -5.43
N GLU A 138 12.65 15.76 -6.69
CA GLU A 138 12.64 14.82 -7.82
C GLU A 138 14.06 14.67 -8.38
N ILE A 139 14.51 13.43 -8.58
CA ILE A 139 15.87 13.11 -9.05
C ILE A 139 15.78 12.25 -10.30
N GLY A 140 16.48 12.62 -11.37
CA GLY A 140 16.60 11.88 -12.61
C GLY A 140 15.50 12.14 -13.64
N GLY A 141 14.35 12.67 -13.24
CA GLY A 141 13.23 13.00 -14.12
C GLY A 141 12.03 13.51 -13.34
N LYS A 142 10.96 13.82 -14.05
CA LYS A 142 9.69 14.27 -13.46
C LYS A 142 8.85 13.07 -13.03
N ALA A 143 8.95 12.70 -11.77
CA ALA A 143 8.29 11.51 -11.23
C ALA A 143 6.75 11.61 -11.26
N SER A 144 6.19 12.83 -11.26
CA SER A 144 4.75 13.05 -11.38
C SER A 144 4.16 12.59 -12.73
N ASP A 145 4.99 12.40 -13.76
CA ASP A 145 4.53 11.90 -15.07
C ASP A 145 4.27 10.36 -15.03
N PHE A 146 4.83 9.67 -14.05
CA PHE A 146 4.71 8.22 -13.87
C PHE A 146 3.78 7.82 -12.71
N ALA A 147 3.71 8.65 -11.67
CA ALA A 147 2.88 8.38 -10.51
C ALA A 147 1.40 8.33 -10.88
N VAL A 148 0.62 7.58 -10.10
CA VAL A 148 -0.84 7.54 -10.26
C VAL A 148 -1.39 8.96 -10.15
N ASN A 149 -2.00 9.44 -11.23
CA ASN A 149 -2.49 10.80 -11.32
C ASN A 149 -3.97 10.92 -11.03
N TYR A 150 -4.32 11.87 -10.18
CA TYR A 150 -5.70 12.21 -9.84
C TYR A 150 -6.01 13.64 -10.24
N PRO A 151 -7.25 13.94 -10.71
CA PRO A 151 -7.66 15.28 -11.06
C PRO A 151 -7.63 16.30 -9.91
N GLY A 152 -7.78 15.83 -8.67
CA GLY A 152 -7.75 16.69 -7.50
C GLY A 152 -7.44 15.95 -6.20
N ILE A 153 -7.11 16.70 -5.15
CA ILE A 153 -6.93 16.19 -3.80
C ILE A 153 -7.75 17.06 -2.85
N GLN A 154 -8.62 16.42 -2.09
CA GLN A 154 -9.41 17.05 -1.06
C GLN A 154 -8.69 16.93 0.29
N ALA A 155 -8.47 18.07 0.93
CA ALA A 155 -7.84 18.17 2.24
C ALA A 155 -8.88 18.34 3.36
N ASN A 156 -8.46 18.23 4.61
CA ASN A 156 -9.25 18.60 5.76
C ASN A 156 -9.45 20.14 5.79
N ILE A 157 -10.25 20.64 6.74
CA ILE A 157 -10.37 22.09 6.93
C ILE A 157 -9.00 22.72 7.22
N SER A 158 -8.83 23.97 6.81
CA SER A 158 -7.53 24.68 6.87
C SER A 158 -6.97 24.79 8.28
N SER A 159 -7.82 24.90 9.30
CA SER A 159 -7.42 24.94 10.71
C SER A 159 -6.72 23.65 11.18
N PHE A 160 -7.07 22.49 10.62
CA PHE A 160 -6.40 21.22 10.92
C PHE A 160 -5.15 21.05 10.07
N ASN A 161 -5.24 21.34 8.77
CA ASN A 161 -4.11 21.20 7.86
C ASN A 161 -2.89 22.02 8.28
N SER A 162 -3.12 23.22 8.82
CA SER A 162 -2.03 24.11 9.27
C SER A 162 -1.38 23.67 10.60
N LYS A 163 -2.00 22.74 11.34
CA LYS A 163 -1.57 22.31 12.67
C LYS A 163 -1.11 20.85 12.71
N ALA A 164 -1.53 20.04 11.74
CA ALA A 164 -1.10 18.66 11.64
C ALA A 164 0.42 18.56 11.40
N ALA A 165 1.08 17.58 12.03
CA ALA A 165 2.49 17.31 11.82
C ALA A 165 2.79 16.76 10.42
N GLY A 166 1.79 16.12 9.80
CA GLY A 166 1.84 15.63 8.44
C GLY A 166 0.45 15.35 7.87
N ILE A 167 0.37 15.32 6.53
CA ILE A 167 -0.88 15.02 5.83
C ILE A 167 -0.54 14.13 4.62
N GLY A 168 -1.19 12.97 4.53
CA GLY A 168 -0.92 12.02 3.46
C GLY A 168 -2.17 11.47 2.79
N VAL A 169 -2.01 11.06 1.53
CA VAL A 169 -3.09 10.50 0.71
C VAL A 169 -3.40 9.08 1.16
N VAL A 170 -4.68 8.77 1.34
CA VAL A 170 -5.15 7.45 1.82
C VAL A 170 -5.64 6.53 0.71
N ASN A 171 -5.72 7.02 -0.50
CA ASN A 171 -6.26 6.25 -1.63
C ASN A 171 -5.43 5.00 -1.92
N VAL A 172 -6.15 3.93 -2.20
CA VAL A 172 -5.60 2.65 -2.66
C VAL A 172 -6.17 2.31 -4.03
N LEU A 173 -5.41 1.58 -4.82
CA LEU A 173 -5.83 1.13 -6.15
C LEU A 173 -5.86 -0.40 -6.16
N PRO A 174 -7.03 -1.00 -6.41
CA PRO A 174 -7.10 -2.43 -6.63
C PRO A 174 -6.41 -2.80 -7.95
N GLU A 175 -5.88 -4.02 -8.00
CA GLU A 175 -5.41 -4.64 -9.23
C GLU A 175 -6.60 -5.01 -10.14
N ILE A 176 -6.31 -5.56 -11.32
CA ILE A 176 -7.32 -5.89 -12.32
C ILE A 176 -8.42 -6.86 -11.83
N ASP A 177 -8.11 -7.65 -10.81
CA ASP A 177 -9.04 -8.60 -10.18
C ASP A 177 -9.78 -8.02 -8.96
N GLY A 178 -9.65 -6.71 -8.70
CA GLY A 178 -10.31 -6.01 -7.60
C GLY A 178 -9.60 -6.14 -6.25
N VAL A 179 -8.45 -6.80 -6.18
CA VAL A 179 -7.69 -7.03 -4.95
C VAL A 179 -6.58 -6.00 -4.79
N VAL A 180 -6.46 -5.41 -3.63
CA VAL A 180 -5.38 -4.46 -3.29
C VAL A 180 -4.17 -5.24 -2.77
N ARG A 181 -3.05 -5.16 -3.51
CA ARG A 181 -1.77 -5.80 -3.15
C ARG A 181 -0.63 -4.81 -3.06
N ARG A 182 -0.73 -3.71 -3.81
CA ARG A 182 0.28 -2.67 -3.87
C ARG A 182 -0.30 -1.33 -3.47
N ILE A 183 0.49 -0.56 -2.72
CA ILE A 183 0.08 0.74 -2.20
C ILE A 183 1.00 1.81 -2.80
N PRO A 184 0.46 2.90 -3.37
CA PRO A 184 1.27 4.00 -3.84
C PRO A 184 1.97 4.69 -2.67
N MET A 185 3.28 4.92 -2.80
CA MET A 185 4.03 5.75 -1.86
C MET A 185 3.82 7.23 -2.15
N VAL A 186 3.64 7.55 -3.42
CA VAL A 186 3.33 8.90 -3.91
C VAL A 186 2.21 8.84 -4.93
N VAL A 187 1.42 9.88 -5.00
CA VAL A 187 0.43 10.12 -6.05
C VAL A 187 0.68 11.48 -6.68
N ALA A 188 0.24 11.66 -7.91
CA ALA A 188 0.32 12.94 -8.60
C ALA A 188 -1.05 13.62 -8.67
N SER A 189 -1.06 14.95 -8.59
CA SER A 189 -2.21 15.76 -8.92
C SER A 189 -1.70 17.12 -9.41
N ASP A 190 -2.23 17.59 -10.53
CA ASP A 190 -1.85 18.85 -11.17
C ASP A 190 -0.32 19.02 -11.37
N GLY A 191 0.34 17.90 -11.73
CA GLY A 191 1.79 17.83 -11.94
C GLY A 191 2.64 17.91 -10.66
N LEU A 192 2.03 17.83 -9.48
CA LEU A 192 2.69 17.83 -8.19
C LEU A 192 2.60 16.46 -7.53
N LEU A 193 3.64 16.07 -6.77
CA LEU A 193 3.66 14.82 -6.01
C LEU A 193 3.15 15.05 -4.59
N TYR A 194 2.34 14.12 -4.11
CA TYR A 194 1.81 14.06 -2.76
C TYR A 194 2.16 12.70 -2.12
N PRO A 195 2.63 12.69 -0.87
CA PRO A 195 2.95 11.44 -0.19
C PRO A 195 1.68 10.67 0.17
N SER A 196 1.77 9.34 0.20
CA SER A 196 0.77 8.53 0.89
C SER A 196 0.83 8.79 2.40
N ILE A 197 -0.25 8.48 3.11
CA ILE A 197 -0.29 8.63 4.56
C ILE A 197 0.79 7.80 5.26
N THR A 198 1.14 6.65 4.71
CA THR A 198 2.21 5.78 5.25
C THR A 198 3.58 6.42 5.08
N LEU A 199 3.89 6.93 3.88
CA LEU A 199 5.15 7.64 3.63
C LEU A 199 5.28 8.86 4.53
N GLU A 200 4.20 9.63 4.66
CA GLU A 200 4.15 10.83 5.50
C GLU A 200 4.32 10.48 6.98
N THR A 201 3.69 9.39 7.44
CA THR A 201 3.85 8.90 8.81
C THR A 201 5.33 8.59 9.12
N LEU A 202 6.01 7.89 8.23
CA LEU A 202 7.44 7.59 8.42
C LEU A 202 8.30 8.85 8.40
N ARG A 203 8.01 9.79 7.47
CA ARG A 203 8.71 11.07 7.40
C ARG A 203 8.61 11.85 8.71
N VAL A 204 7.40 11.96 9.24
CA VAL A 204 7.14 12.65 10.53
C VAL A 204 7.80 11.90 11.68
N ALA A 205 7.71 10.57 11.73
CA ALA A 205 8.27 9.75 12.79
C ALA A 205 9.79 9.93 12.94
N VAL A 206 10.51 10.10 11.81
CA VAL A 206 11.97 10.33 11.83
C VAL A 206 12.37 11.82 11.86
N GLY A 207 11.38 12.73 11.88
CA GLY A 207 11.62 14.17 11.90
C GLY A 207 12.32 14.69 10.65
N ASP A 208 12.00 14.15 9.46
CA ASP A 208 12.56 14.62 8.19
C ASP A 208 11.68 15.71 7.60
N PRO A 209 12.21 16.83 7.08
CA PRO A 209 11.42 17.90 6.48
C PRO A 209 10.90 17.55 5.08
N SER A 210 11.49 16.55 4.40
CA SER A 210 11.23 16.24 3.00
C SER A 210 11.39 14.77 2.67
N PHE A 211 10.98 14.39 1.48
CA PHE A 211 11.31 13.10 0.86
C PHE A 211 11.83 13.30 -0.57
N GLN A 212 12.47 12.30 -1.11
CA GLN A 212 13.05 12.30 -2.45
C GLN A 212 12.39 11.22 -3.30
N VAL A 213 12.13 11.51 -4.57
CA VAL A 213 11.63 10.53 -5.54
C VAL A 213 12.63 10.43 -6.67
N LYS A 214 13.18 9.24 -6.87
CA LYS A 214 14.08 8.94 -7.99
C LYS A 214 13.30 8.30 -9.12
N SER A 215 13.38 8.88 -10.31
CA SER A 215 12.78 8.35 -11.53
C SER A 215 13.82 8.23 -12.65
N THR A 216 13.54 7.35 -13.60
CA THR A 216 14.28 7.13 -14.84
C THR A 216 13.32 7.20 -16.04
N ALA A 217 13.81 6.98 -17.24
CA ALA A 217 12.93 6.89 -18.41
C ALA A 217 11.91 5.71 -18.33
N ALA A 218 12.18 4.71 -17.47
CA ALA A 218 11.32 3.55 -17.25
C ALA A 218 10.25 3.76 -16.15
N GLY A 219 10.30 4.88 -15.42
CA GLY A 219 9.38 5.17 -14.33
C GLY A 219 10.06 5.52 -13.02
N ILE A 220 9.30 5.46 -11.92
CA ILE A 220 9.80 5.68 -10.56
C ILE A 220 10.61 4.45 -10.14
N GLU A 221 11.82 4.68 -9.66
CA GLU A 221 12.71 3.62 -9.15
C GLU A 221 12.57 3.46 -7.63
N ALA A 222 12.51 4.59 -6.93
CA ALA A 222 12.48 4.58 -5.48
C ALA A 222 11.97 5.89 -4.89
N VAL A 223 11.44 5.77 -3.67
CA VAL A 223 11.18 6.90 -2.78
C VAL A 223 12.14 6.81 -1.59
N ARG A 224 12.72 7.92 -1.18
CA ARG A 224 13.67 7.96 -0.08
C ARG A 224 13.26 9.00 0.95
N ILE A 225 13.26 8.60 2.21
CA ILE A 225 13.27 9.52 3.34
C ILE A 225 14.71 9.55 3.84
N PRO A 226 15.42 10.69 3.76
CA PRO A 226 16.87 10.77 4.05
C PRO A 226 17.27 10.19 5.42
N LYS A 227 16.47 10.44 6.45
CA LYS A 227 16.73 9.94 7.82
C LYS A 227 16.20 8.53 8.10
N PHE A 228 15.55 7.89 7.12
CA PHE A 228 14.99 6.54 7.31
C PHE A 228 15.62 5.53 6.36
N ALA A 229 15.12 5.48 5.11
CA ALA A 229 15.56 4.47 4.13
C ALA A 229 15.27 4.89 2.69
N LYS A 230 15.89 4.16 1.75
CA LYS A 230 15.47 4.08 0.33
C LYS A 230 14.43 2.96 0.22
N ILE A 231 13.25 3.29 -0.27
CA ILE A 231 12.15 2.37 -0.52
C ILE A 231 12.08 2.13 -2.03
N THR A 232 12.41 0.93 -2.48
CA THR A 232 12.29 0.54 -3.89
C THR A 232 10.81 0.37 -4.24
N THR A 233 10.39 0.91 -5.38
CA THR A 233 9.00 0.89 -5.83
C THR A 233 8.88 0.22 -7.20
N ASP A 234 7.65 -0.04 -7.63
CA ASP A 234 7.37 -0.32 -9.03
C ASP A 234 7.44 0.99 -9.88
N PRO A 235 7.38 0.91 -11.22
CA PRO A 235 7.52 2.09 -12.09
C PRO A 235 6.50 3.21 -11.87
N VAL A 236 5.38 2.94 -11.19
CA VAL A 236 4.36 3.93 -10.84
C VAL A 236 4.40 4.37 -9.37
N GLY A 237 5.45 3.98 -8.63
CA GLY A 237 5.69 4.42 -7.26
C GLY A 237 4.96 3.63 -6.19
N ARG A 238 4.56 2.36 -6.46
CA ARG A 238 3.86 1.49 -5.50
C ARG A 238 4.80 0.46 -4.88
N ILE A 239 4.46 -0.01 -3.69
CA ILE A 239 5.13 -1.13 -3.02
C ILE A 239 4.15 -2.28 -2.77
N TRP A 240 4.66 -3.50 -2.74
CA TRP A 240 3.91 -4.68 -2.31
C TRP A 240 3.73 -4.68 -0.80
N VAL A 241 2.54 -5.05 -0.34
CA VAL A 241 2.28 -5.23 1.09
C VAL A 241 2.75 -6.62 1.50
N ASP A 242 3.66 -6.69 2.48
CA ASP A 242 4.04 -7.96 3.11
C ASP A 242 3.10 -8.24 4.29
N TRP A 243 2.42 -9.36 4.23
CA TRP A 243 1.46 -9.79 5.25
C TRP A 243 2.08 -10.71 6.30
N SER A 244 3.42 -10.75 6.41
CA SER A 244 4.12 -11.55 7.42
C SER A 244 4.03 -10.97 8.84
N THR A 245 3.57 -9.73 8.97
CA THR A 245 3.31 -9.07 10.25
C THR A 245 1.83 -8.70 10.39
N THR A 246 1.36 -8.63 11.63
CA THR A 246 0.02 -8.11 11.96
C THR A 246 0.14 -7.06 13.06
N PRO A 247 -0.51 -5.89 12.93
CA PRO A 247 -0.47 -4.86 13.95
C PRO A 247 -1.16 -5.30 15.25
N ILE A 248 -0.77 -4.70 16.36
CA ILE A 248 -1.44 -4.89 17.65
C ILE A 248 -2.77 -4.14 17.61
N GLN A 249 -3.88 -4.85 17.78
CA GLN A 249 -5.21 -4.28 17.65
C GLN A 249 -5.85 -4.02 19.02
N HIS A 250 -6.49 -2.85 19.15
CA HIS A 250 -7.23 -2.43 20.32
C HIS A 250 -8.61 -1.89 19.93
N SER A 251 -9.60 -2.05 20.79
CA SER A 251 -10.81 -1.23 20.74
C SER A 251 -10.52 0.14 21.36
N LEU A 252 -11.10 1.21 20.84
CA LEU A 252 -10.93 2.56 21.40
C LEU A 252 -11.37 2.65 22.86
N VAL A 253 -12.34 1.85 23.27
CA VAL A 253 -12.86 1.83 24.65
C VAL A 253 -12.16 0.83 25.56
N ASP A 254 -11.17 0.10 25.04
CA ASP A 254 -10.38 -0.91 25.75
C ASP A 254 -8.89 -0.79 25.36
N LEU A 255 -8.33 0.38 25.67
CA LEU A 255 -6.93 0.69 25.38
C LEU A 255 -5.99 0.12 26.45
N PRO A 256 -4.79 -0.33 26.09
CA PRO A 256 -3.78 -0.79 27.03
C PRO A 256 -3.28 0.37 27.91
N LYS A 257 -2.64 0.04 29.03
CA LYS A 257 -2.05 1.06 29.93
C LYS A 257 -0.87 1.79 29.28
N SER A 258 -0.10 1.12 28.41
CA SER A 258 1.04 1.70 27.69
C SER A 258 0.96 1.33 26.21
N LEU A 259 1.39 2.25 25.36
CA LEU A 259 1.57 2.10 23.90
C LEU A 259 3.06 2.11 23.50
N ASP A 260 3.95 2.10 24.50
CA ASP A 260 5.39 1.85 24.40
C ASP A 260 6.14 2.67 23.32
N GLY A 261 5.71 3.91 23.09
CA GLY A 261 6.29 4.79 22.05
C GLY A 261 5.94 4.40 20.61
N GLY A 262 5.00 3.48 20.42
CA GLY A 262 4.62 2.97 19.10
C GLY A 262 3.86 3.99 18.24
N ILE A 263 3.79 3.69 16.95
CA ILE A 263 2.93 4.41 15.99
C ILE A 263 1.50 3.87 16.14
N VAL A 264 0.56 4.76 16.44
CA VAL A 264 -0.83 4.41 16.68
C VAL A 264 -1.70 4.90 15.52
N ILE A 265 -2.38 3.98 14.84
CA ILE A 265 -3.30 4.30 13.74
C ILE A 265 -4.74 4.17 14.25
N VAL A 266 -5.45 5.26 14.28
CA VAL A 266 -6.88 5.29 14.65
C VAL A 266 -7.73 5.23 13.39
N GLY A 267 -8.70 4.33 13.37
CA GLY A 267 -9.62 4.22 12.24
C GLY A 267 -10.94 3.53 12.60
N LEU A 268 -11.85 3.52 11.65
CA LEU A 268 -13.24 3.11 11.83
C LEU A 268 -13.44 1.67 11.37
N THR A 269 -13.98 0.83 12.25
CA THR A 269 -14.39 -0.56 11.96
C THR A 269 -15.84 -0.86 12.31
N ALA A 270 -16.56 0.10 12.90
CA ALA A 270 -17.97 -0.08 13.24
C ALA A 270 -18.81 -0.39 12.00
N ARG A 271 -19.72 -1.35 12.12
CA ARG A 271 -20.53 -1.88 11.04
C ARG A 271 -21.38 -0.80 10.39
N GLY A 272 -21.42 -0.80 9.05
CA GLY A 272 -22.19 0.17 8.27
C GLY A 272 -21.56 1.56 8.16
N LEU A 273 -20.44 1.84 8.85
CA LEU A 273 -19.75 3.12 8.79
C LEU A 273 -18.47 3.09 7.94
N ASN A 274 -17.90 1.92 7.73
CA ASN A 274 -16.75 1.73 6.86
C ASN A 274 -16.78 0.33 6.23
N ASN A 275 -16.20 0.19 5.04
CA ASN A 275 -16.14 -1.07 4.32
C ASN A 275 -14.70 -1.57 4.23
N PRO A 276 -14.47 -2.87 4.47
CA PRO A 276 -13.18 -3.46 4.19
C PRO A 276 -12.89 -3.47 2.69
N VAL A 277 -11.63 -3.30 2.33
CA VAL A 277 -11.12 -3.48 0.97
C VAL A 277 -10.64 -4.92 0.79
N ALA A 278 -10.82 -5.48 -0.40
CA ALA A 278 -10.32 -6.81 -0.73
C ALA A 278 -8.79 -6.78 -0.82
N THR A 279 -8.11 -7.68 -0.11
CA THR A 279 -6.65 -7.84 -0.12
C THR A 279 -6.28 -9.31 -0.25
N SER A 280 -4.99 -9.63 -0.39
CA SER A 280 -4.49 -11.01 -0.38
C SER A 280 -4.87 -11.78 0.89
N ARG A 281 -5.15 -11.09 2.00
CA ARG A 281 -5.61 -11.67 3.28
C ARG A 281 -7.14 -11.62 3.46
N GLY A 282 -7.89 -11.35 2.40
CA GLY A 282 -9.34 -11.16 2.47
C GLY A 282 -9.73 -9.70 2.70
N GLY A 283 -10.89 -9.46 3.29
CA GLY A 283 -11.37 -8.11 3.59
C GLY A 283 -10.62 -7.47 4.76
N VAL A 284 -9.97 -6.34 4.52
CA VAL A 284 -9.19 -5.61 5.53
C VAL A 284 -9.63 -4.15 5.55
N TYR A 285 -9.83 -3.56 6.73
CA TYR A 285 -10.18 -2.14 6.83
C TYR A 285 -9.01 -1.25 6.39
N PRO A 286 -9.28 -0.08 5.77
CA PRO A 286 -8.23 0.78 5.18
C PRO A 286 -7.08 1.13 6.13
N HIS A 287 -7.36 1.44 7.39
CA HIS A 287 -6.33 1.77 8.37
C HIS A 287 -5.50 0.56 8.83
N HIS A 288 -6.07 -0.65 8.82
CA HIS A 288 -5.31 -1.90 9.03
C HIS A 288 -4.37 -2.18 7.85
N LEU A 289 -4.82 -1.90 6.62
CA LEU A 289 -3.97 -2.00 5.44
C LEU A 289 -2.78 -1.03 5.55
N GLN A 290 -3.00 0.21 5.98
CA GLN A 290 -1.93 1.18 6.20
C GLN A 290 -0.97 0.74 7.32
N ALA A 291 -1.48 0.11 8.38
CA ALA A 291 -0.65 -0.49 9.41
C ALA A 291 0.25 -1.61 8.85
N ALA A 292 -0.30 -2.48 8.01
CA ALA A 292 0.48 -3.53 7.34
C ALA A 292 1.57 -2.96 6.42
N VAL A 293 1.29 -1.84 5.73
CA VAL A 293 2.30 -1.13 4.92
C VAL A 293 3.40 -0.52 5.80
N LEU A 294 3.04 0.09 6.94
CA LEU A 294 4.03 0.59 7.91
C LEU A 294 4.90 -0.54 8.44
N ASP A 295 4.31 -1.66 8.83
CA ASP A 295 5.04 -2.84 9.27
C ASP A 295 5.98 -3.38 8.18
N THR A 296 5.53 -3.45 6.92
CA THR A 296 6.35 -3.84 5.78
C THR A 296 7.60 -2.97 5.66
N LEU A 297 7.45 -1.65 5.82
CA LEU A 297 8.56 -0.71 5.66
C LEU A 297 9.48 -0.67 6.88
N THR A 298 8.94 -0.73 8.09
CA THR A 298 9.72 -0.67 9.33
C THR A 298 10.47 -1.97 9.61
N SER A 299 9.93 -3.12 9.21
CA SER A 299 10.60 -4.42 9.31
C SER A 299 11.61 -4.68 8.18
N GLY A 300 11.62 -3.85 7.13
CA GLY A 300 12.49 -4.02 5.97
C GLY A 300 12.15 -5.22 5.10
N THR A 301 10.93 -5.76 5.21
CA THR A 301 10.46 -6.94 4.46
C THR A 301 9.83 -6.59 3.11
N SER A 302 10.10 -5.38 2.59
CA SER A 302 9.51 -4.93 1.34
C SER A 302 9.87 -5.86 0.18
N ILE A 303 8.85 -6.28 -0.55
CA ILE A 303 9.00 -7.15 -1.72
C ILE A 303 9.25 -6.26 -2.93
N SER A 304 10.35 -6.50 -3.62
CA SER A 304 10.68 -5.84 -4.88
C SER A 304 10.92 -6.87 -5.98
N ARG A 305 10.54 -6.52 -7.20
CA ARG A 305 10.89 -7.32 -8.38
C ARG A 305 12.19 -6.75 -8.94
N PRO A 306 13.27 -7.52 -9.01
CA PRO A 306 14.53 -7.05 -9.58
C PRO A 306 14.40 -6.74 -11.08
N ASP A 307 15.13 -5.76 -11.58
CA ASP A 307 15.09 -5.35 -13.00
C ASP A 307 15.47 -6.48 -13.98
N TRP A 308 16.29 -7.43 -13.53
CA TRP A 308 16.68 -8.59 -14.32
C TRP A 308 15.60 -9.70 -14.41
N ALA A 309 14.54 -9.61 -13.61
CA ALA A 309 13.52 -10.67 -13.50
C ALA A 309 12.81 -10.94 -14.86
N ASP A 310 12.47 -9.88 -15.60
CA ASP A 310 11.86 -10.01 -16.91
C ASP A 310 12.78 -10.73 -17.91
N GLY A 311 14.06 -10.40 -17.90
CA GLY A 311 15.07 -11.08 -18.71
C GLY A 311 15.26 -12.55 -18.32
N ALA A 312 15.27 -12.85 -17.02
CA ALA A 312 15.38 -14.21 -16.52
C ALA A 312 14.16 -15.07 -16.87
N GLU A 313 12.95 -14.52 -16.79
CA GLU A 313 11.71 -15.21 -17.20
C GLU A 313 11.72 -15.52 -18.71
N MET A 314 12.11 -14.55 -19.54
CA MET A 314 12.26 -14.78 -20.99
C MET A 314 13.30 -15.85 -21.30
N LEU A 315 14.46 -15.80 -20.63
CA LEU A 315 15.50 -16.80 -20.78
C LEU A 315 15.00 -18.20 -20.37
N ALA A 316 14.29 -18.28 -19.24
CA ALA A 316 13.70 -19.52 -18.76
C ALA A 316 12.71 -20.12 -19.78
N ILE A 317 11.84 -19.31 -20.38
CA ILE A 317 10.90 -19.75 -21.42
C ILE A 317 11.67 -20.33 -22.62
N VAL A 318 12.71 -19.65 -23.08
CA VAL A 318 13.53 -20.10 -24.22
C VAL A 318 14.25 -21.41 -23.89
N VAL A 319 14.92 -21.48 -22.74
CA VAL A 319 15.68 -22.67 -22.31
C VAL A 319 14.76 -23.88 -22.12
N LEU A 320 13.63 -23.70 -21.41
CA LEU A 320 12.65 -24.76 -21.21
C LEU A 320 12.07 -25.25 -22.55
N SER A 321 11.78 -24.34 -23.47
CA SER A 321 11.28 -24.69 -24.79
C SER A 321 12.32 -25.49 -25.61
N ILE A 322 13.60 -25.11 -25.56
CA ILE A 322 14.68 -25.84 -26.19
C ILE A 322 14.80 -27.24 -25.58
N ILE A 323 14.75 -27.37 -24.25
CA ILE A 323 14.77 -28.67 -23.58
C ILE A 323 13.58 -29.54 -24.01
N ILE A 324 12.38 -28.98 -24.08
CA ILE A 324 11.17 -29.68 -24.54
C ILE A 324 11.33 -30.15 -25.97
N ILE A 325 11.84 -29.30 -26.90
CA ILE A 325 12.11 -29.65 -28.29
C ILE A 325 13.09 -30.81 -28.37
N PHE A 326 14.15 -30.79 -27.58
CA PHE A 326 15.16 -31.83 -27.54
C PHE A 326 14.60 -33.17 -27.03
N LEU A 327 13.83 -33.12 -25.92
CA LEU A 327 13.19 -34.30 -25.31
C LEU A 327 12.13 -34.94 -26.24
N THR A 328 11.35 -34.13 -26.97
CA THR A 328 10.37 -34.64 -27.96
C THR A 328 11.02 -35.36 -29.11
N ARG A 329 12.25 -34.98 -29.52
CA ARG A 329 13.02 -35.66 -30.56
C ARG A 329 13.51 -37.06 -30.09
N TRP A 330 13.65 -37.31 -28.80
CA TRP A 330 14.15 -38.55 -28.20
C TRP A 330 13.03 -39.53 -27.77
N LYS A 331 11.80 -39.43 -28.27
CA LYS A 331 10.64 -40.29 -27.95
C LYS A 331 10.12 -40.23 -26.49
N TYR A 332 10.59 -39.31 -25.70
CA TYR A 332 10.12 -39.13 -24.29
C TYR A 332 9.09 -38.01 -24.15
N ALA A 333 8.15 -37.87 -25.11
CA ALA A 333 7.15 -36.80 -25.15
C ALA A 333 6.24 -36.69 -23.92
N ILE A 334 6.16 -37.76 -23.09
CA ILE A 334 5.30 -37.77 -21.88
C ILE A 334 5.95 -37.05 -20.71
N VAL A 335 7.27 -37.05 -20.60
CA VAL A 335 7.99 -36.47 -19.47
C VAL A 335 7.79 -34.97 -19.32
N PRO A 336 7.87 -34.13 -20.38
CA PRO A 336 7.63 -32.70 -20.23
C PRO A 336 6.17 -32.33 -19.91
N ILE A 337 5.21 -33.14 -20.35
CA ILE A 337 3.80 -32.94 -20.00
C ILE A 337 3.57 -33.18 -18.51
N LEU A 338 4.15 -34.22 -17.95
CA LEU A 338 4.09 -34.51 -16.52
C LEU A 338 4.85 -33.46 -15.68
N ALA A 339 5.97 -32.94 -16.18
CA ALA A 339 6.71 -31.89 -15.51
C ALA A 339 5.93 -30.56 -15.45
N ILE A 340 5.24 -30.19 -16.55
CA ILE A 340 4.38 -28.98 -16.58
C ILE A 340 3.17 -29.15 -15.63
N ILE A 341 2.53 -30.32 -15.64
CA ILE A 341 1.42 -30.60 -14.72
C ILE A 341 1.91 -30.59 -13.27
N GLY A 342 3.07 -31.18 -13.00
CA GLY A 342 3.69 -31.17 -11.67
C GLY A 342 4.08 -29.78 -11.18
N SER A 343 4.53 -28.87 -12.06
CA SER A 343 4.86 -27.48 -11.69
C SER A 343 3.65 -26.56 -11.44
N ILE A 344 2.45 -26.98 -11.85
CA ILE A 344 1.19 -26.28 -11.56
C ILE A 344 0.63 -26.71 -10.19
N TYR A 345 1.02 -27.88 -9.69
CA TYR A 345 0.54 -28.45 -8.42
C TYR A 345 1.50 -28.24 -7.24
N TYR A 346 2.68 -27.68 -7.45
CA TYR A 346 3.65 -27.28 -6.43
C TYR A 346 3.78 -25.74 -6.38
#